data_e88162e7e2bd3c5f05e739d5d25cdcdf
#
_entry.id   e88162e7e2bd3c5f05e739d5d25cdcdf
#
_cell.length_a   1.000
_cell.length_b   1.000
_cell.length_c   1.000
_cell.angle_alpha   90.00
_cell.angle_beta   90.00
_cell.angle_gamma   90.00
#
_symmetry.space_group_name_H-M   'P 1'
#
loop_
_entity.id
_entity.type
_entity.pdbx_description
1 polymer ?
#
loop_
_entity_poly.entity_id
_entity_poly.type
_entity_poly.pdbx_seq_one_letter_code
_entity_poly.pdbx_strand_id
1 'polypeptide(L)'
;MAYLEPGRHPKIGGVEITDGYVFVDFTSPKWLHTEMYSRALAFKREFHYDFVQWDAVNPRSDVTGQGFLFVDEEKCIVGACAFRLREDNGKSWWGLQWIWFAPAHRRAGLLARRWTALRERFGRFHIEGPVSPAMQRFLAKIGDADLIAYKNIDQI
;
A
#
# COMPACT_ATOMS: atom_id res chain seq x y z
N MET A 1 9.62 17.66 5.33
CA MET A 1 9.36 16.80 4.16
C MET A 1 8.32 17.48 3.27
N ALA A 2 8.63 17.66 2.01
CA ALA A 2 7.69 18.24 1.08
C ALA A 2 6.69 17.17 0.62
N TYR A 3 5.41 17.49 0.69
CA TYR A 3 4.37 16.67 0.12
C TYR A 3 4.39 16.80 -1.40
N LEU A 4 4.42 15.66 -2.10
CA LEU A 4 4.37 15.65 -3.55
C LEU A 4 2.93 15.67 -4.02
N GLU A 5 2.64 16.59 -4.95
CA GLU A 5 1.33 16.64 -5.57
C GLU A 5 1.00 15.30 -6.25
N PRO A 6 -0.25 14.83 -6.18
CA PRO A 6 -0.62 13.52 -6.72
C PRO A 6 -0.31 13.29 -8.20
N GLY A 7 -0.10 14.32 -8.99
CA GLY A 7 0.26 14.18 -10.40
C GLY A 7 1.76 14.23 -10.67
N ARG A 8 2.58 14.43 -9.64
CA ARG A 8 4.03 14.55 -9.78
C ARG A 8 4.70 13.32 -9.21
N HIS A 9 5.29 12.55 -10.08
CA HIS A 9 5.90 11.28 -9.71
C HIS A 9 7.39 11.33 -10.02
N PRO A 10 8.26 11.42 -9.00
CA PRO A 10 9.70 11.38 -9.27
C PRO A 10 10.07 10.05 -9.88
N LYS A 11 11.07 10.07 -10.76
CA LYS A 11 11.66 8.85 -11.27
C LYS A 11 12.54 8.22 -10.21
N ILE A 12 12.37 6.92 -10.02
CA ILE A 12 13.22 6.14 -9.14
C ILE A 12 14.46 5.68 -9.90
N GLY A 13 15.63 5.87 -9.28
CA GLY A 13 16.88 5.37 -9.81
C GLY A 13 17.73 4.76 -8.71
N GLY A 14 18.63 3.84 -9.10
CA GLY A 14 19.58 3.23 -8.15
C GLY A 14 18.97 2.24 -7.17
N VAL A 15 17.75 1.75 -7.41
CA VAL A 15 17.09 0.74 -6.60
C VAL A 15 16.56 -0.38 -7.49
N GLU A 16 16.40 -1.55 -6.90
CA GLU A 16 15.86 -2.71 -7.59
C GLU A 16 14.35 -2.56 -7.78
N ILE A 17 13.88 -2.78 -9.00
CA ILE A 17 12.45 -2.82 -9.34
C ILE A 17 12.09 -4.26 -9.67
N THR A 18 11.14 -4.81 -8.92
CA THR A 18 10.67 -6.19 -9.08
C THR A 18 9.16 -6.18 -9.31
N ASP A 19 8.69 -6.80 -10.38
CA ASP A 19 7.26 -6.89 -10.69
C ASP A 19 6.54 -5.52 -10.67
N GLY A 20 7.24 -4.46 -11.07
CA GLY A 20 6.70 -3.12 -11.15
C GLY A 20 6.60 -2.39 -9.83
N TYR A 21 7.38 -2.79 -8.82
CA TYR A 21 7.42 -2.10 -7.54
C TYR A 21 8.84 -2.05 -6.97
N VAL A 22 9.05 -1.09 -6.08
CA VAL A 22 10.25 -1.01 -5.23
C VAL A 22 9.81 -1.36 -3.81
N PHE A 23 10.48 -2.34 -3.22
CA PHE A 23 10.20 -2.78 -1.86
C PHE A 23 10.85 -1.84 -0.84
N VAL A 24 10.11 -1.49 0.21
CA VAL A 24 10.57 -0.59 1.27
C VAL A 24 10.29 -1.24 2.63
N ASP A 25 11.33 -1.40 3.44
CA ASP A 25 11.18 -1.89 4.81
C ASP A 25 11.99 -1.03 5.79
N PHE A 26 12.09 -1.45 7.05
CA PHE A 26 12.77 -0.69 8.08
C PHE A 26 14.27 -0.47 7.80
N THR A 27 14.88 -1.24 6.91
CA THR A 27 16.30 -1.10 6.53
C THR A 27 16.50 -0.19 5.33
N SER A 28 15.44 0.22 4.65
CA SER A 28 15.53 1.04 3.44
C SER A 28 16.02 2.45 3.73
N PRO A 29 16.66 3.12 2.77
CA PRO A 29 17.14 4.48 2.96
C PRO A 29 15.98 5.46 3.18
N LYS A 30 16.28 6.57 3.87
CA LYS A 30 15.29 7.55 4.29
C LYS A 30 14.46 8.11 3.13
N TRP A 31 15.06 8.31 1.97
CA TRP A 31 14.34 8.90 0.84
C TRP A 31 13.20 8.00 0.33
N LEU A 32 13.35 6.66 0.43
CA LEU A 32 12.27 5.74 0.10
C LEU A 32 11.13 5.86 1.13
N HIS A 33 11.45 6.03 2.40
CA HIS A 33 10.43 6.27 3.43
C HIS A 33 9.71 7.60 3.23
N THR A 34 10.41 8.60 2.74
CA THR A 34 9.81 9.89 2.38
C THR A 34 8.81 9.73 1.24
N GLU A 35 9.14 8.93 0.23
CA GLU A 35 8.22 8.64 -0.87
C GLU A 35 7.00 7.84 -0.38
N MET A 36 7.21 6.89 0.49
CA MET A 36 6.11 6.14 1.11
C MET A 36 5.20 7.06 1.93
N TYR A 37 5.77 7.92 2.76
CA TYR A 37 5.01 8.87 3.57
C TYR A 37 4.16 9.80 2.70
N SER A 38 4.72 10.28 1.61
CA SER A 38 4.02 11.16 0.67
C SER A 38 2.73 10.52 0.14
N ARG A 39 2.79 9.24 -0.20
CA ARG A 39 1.62 8.50 -0.72
C ARG A 39 0.65 8.12 0.40
N ALA A 40 1.16 7.76 1.57
CA ALA A 40 0.31 7.52 2.74
C ALA A 40 -0.45 8.78 3.15
N LEU A 41 0.19 9.96 3.04
CA LEU A 41 -0.46 11.24 3.29
C LEU A 41 -1.54 11.54 2.24
N ALA A 42 -1.29 11.24 0.97
CA ALA A 42 -2.29 11.37 -0.09
C ALA A 42 -3.50 10.49 0.19
N PHE A 43 -3.27 9.26 0.60
CA PHE A 43 -4.34 8.35 0.99
C PHE A 43 -5.16 8.89 2.16
N LYS A 44 -4.47 9.33 3.21
CA LYS A 44 -5.14 9.92 4.38
C LYS A 44 -6.05 11.09 3.99
N ARG A 45 -5.55 12.00 3.17
CA ARG A 45 -6.29 13.20 2.76
C ARG A 45 -7.48 12.87 1.88
N GLU A 46 -7.32 11.94 0.97
CA GLU A 46 -8.40 11.57 0.05
C GLU A 46 -9.52 10.81 0.76
N PHE A 47 -9.18 9.91 1.69
CA PHE A 47 -10.15 9.03 2.34
C PHE A 47 -10.45 9.42 3.78
N HIS A 48 -9.96 10.59 4.24
CA HIS A 48 -10.28 11.18 5.55
C HIS A 48 -9.90 10.28 6.73
N TYR A 49 -8.74 9.64 6.64
CA TYR A 49 -8.21 8.88 7.79
C TYR A 49 -7.67 9.82 8.87
N ASP A 50 -7.65 9.32 10.11
CA ASP A 50 -7.25 10.11 11.27
C ASP A 50 -5.75 10.39 11.32
N PHE A 51 -4.93 9.50 10.75
CA PHE A 51 -3.47 9.62 10.81
C PHE A 51 -2.82 9.03 9.56
N VAL A 52 -1.54 9.41 9.34
CA VAL A 52 -0.74 8.86 8.25
C VAL A 52 -0.18 7.51 8.67
N GLN A 53 -0.42 6.49 7.89
CA GLN A 53 -0.06 5.11 8.23
C GLN A 53 1.32 4.70 7.70
N TRP A 54 2.30 5.57 7.82
CA TRP A 54 3.69 5.26 7.50
C TRP A 54 4.61 6.21 8.28
N ASP A 55 5.59 5.67 8.99
CA ASP A 55 6.53 6.45 9.76
C ASP A 55 7.81 6.68 8.97
N ALA A 56 8.03 7.93 8.54
CA ALA A 56 9.26 8.32 7.84
C ALA A 56 10.29 8.95 8.79
N VAL A 57 9.91 9.25 10.03
CA VAL A 57 10.81 9.84 11.03
C VAL A 57 11.66 8.76 11.71
N ASN A 58 11.02 7.69 12.15
CA ASN A 58 11.68 6.57 12.82
C ASN A 58 11.33 5.24 12.13
N PRO A 59 11.74 5.06 10.86
CA PRO A 59 11.35 3.87 10.12
C PRO A 59 11.87 2.57 10.73
N ARG A 60 12.99 2.62 11.43
CA ARG A 60 13.59 1.44 12.07
C ARG A 60 12.82 0.94 13.29
N SER A 61 11.89 1.73 13.81
CA SER A 61 11.04 1.31 14.94
C SER A 61 9.95 0.31 14.53
N ASP A 62 9.67 0.22 13.23
CA ASP A 62 8.61 -0.63 12.71
C ASP A 62 9.19 -1.73 11.83
N VAL A 63 9.66 -2.79 12.47
CA VAL A 63 10.31 -3.91 11.78
C VAL A 63 9.34 -4.80 11.00
N THR A 64 8.04 -4.68 11.25
CA THR A 64 7.03 -5.51 10.58
C THR A 64 6.39 -4.82 9.38
N GLY A 65 6.60 -3.51 9.21
CA GLY A 65 6.03 -2.77 8.10
C GLY A 65 6.75 -3.08 6.79
N GLN A 66 5.99 -3.35 5.74
CA GLN A 66 6.50 -3.55 4.40
C GLN A 66 5.74 -2.65 3.43
N GLY A 67 6.49 -1.83 2.70
CA GLY A 67 5.93 -0.91 1.74
C GLY A 67 6.29 -1.28 0.31
N PHE A 68 5.44 -0.84 -0.60
CA PHE A 68 5.61 -1.05 -2.03
C PHE A 68 5.33 0.25 -2.75
N LEU A 69 6.35 0.76 -3.44
CA LEU A 69 6.18 1.89 -4.35
C LEU A 69 5.97 1.33 -5.75
N PHE A 70 4.78 1.50 -6.29
CA PHE A 70 4.47 1.01 -7.63
C PHE A 70 5.00 1.98 -8.67
N VAL A 71 5.65 1.46 -9.69
CA VAL A 71 6.25 2.27 -10.74
C VAL A 71 5.73 1.85 -12.11
N ASP A 72 5.73 2.81 -13.04
CA ASP A 72 5.39 2.54 -14.42
C ASP A 72 6.65 2.16 -15.23
N GLU A 73 6.50 2.02 -16.54
CA GLU A 73 7.60 1.63 -17.44
C GLU A 73 8.70 2.69 -17.50
N GLU A 74 8.38 3.94 -17.21
CA GLU A 74 9.34 5.05 -17.16
C GLU A 74 9.99 5.21 -15.79
N LYS A 75 9.70 4.30 -14.85
CA LYS A 75 10.19 4.32 -13.47
C LYS A 75 9.63 5.49 -12.65
N CYS A 76 8.48 6.03 -13.04
CA CYS A 76 7.78 7.02 -12.23
C CYS A 76 6.90 6.31 -11.20
N ILE A 77 6.85 6.86 -9.99
CA ILE A 77 6.00 6.31 -8.92
C ILE A 77 4.56 6.66 -9.23
N VAL A 78 3.72 5.63 -9.38
CA VAL A 78 2.30 5.80 -9.73
C VAL A 78 1.36 5.41 -8.60
N GLY A 79 1.89 4.85 -7.52
CA GLY A 79 1.09 4.46 -6.37
C GLY A 79 1.95 3.83 -5.29
N ALA A 80 1.31 3.42 -4.21
CA ALA A 80 1.98 2.73 -3.12
C ALA A 80 0.98 1.95 -2.29
N CYS A 81 1.48 1.00 -1.51
CA CYS A 81 0.69 0.34 -0.47
C CYS A 81 1.59 -0.09 0.68
N ALA A 82 0.99 -0.44 1.79
CA ALA A 82 1.73 -0.90 2.95
C ALA A 82 1.03 -2.09 3.62
N PHE A 83 1.85 -3.03 4.03
CA PHE A 83 1.44 -4.21 4.80
C PHE A 83 2.11 -4.18 6.16
N ARG A 84 1.46 -4.81 7.14
CA ARG A 84 2.05 -5.03 8.46
C ARG A 84 1.71 -6.44 8.92
N LEU A 85 2.68 -7.09 9.58
CA LEU A 85 2.44 -8.38 10.20
C LEU A 85 1.64 -8.16 11.49
N ARG A 86 0.51 -8.84 11.60
CA ARG A 86 -0.35 -8.81 12.77
C ARG A 86 -0.25 -10.15 13.50
N GLU A 87 -0.35 -10.08 14.83
CA GLU A 87 -0.36 -11.27 15.68
C GLU A 87 -1.45 -11.16 16.73
N ASP A 88 -2.15 -12.25 16.96
CA ASP A 88 -3.16 -12.35 18.00
C ASP A 88 -3.35 -13.82 18.38
N ASN A 89 -3.29 -14.12 19.69
CA ASN A 89 -3.52 -15.47 20.24
C ASN A 89 -2.69 -16.56 19.55
N GLY A 90 -1.41 -16.28 19.27
CA GLY A 90 -0.51 -17.24 18.64
C GLY A 90 -0.71 -17.39 17.15
N LYS A 91 -1.62 -16.64 16.54
CA LYS A 91 -1.82 -16.59 15.11
C LYS A 91 -1.21 -15.33 14.53
N SER A 92 -0.67 -15.41 13.31
CA SER A 92 -0.15 -14.26 12.62
C SER A 92 -0.70 -14.20 11.19
N TRP A 93 -0.83 -12.97 10.68
CA TRP A 93 -1.29 -12.74 9.31
C TRP A 93 -0.76 -11.40 8.82
N TRP A 94 -0.68 -11.26 7.50
CA TRP A 94 -0.35 -9.98 6.89
C TRP A 94 -1.63 -9.17 6.70
N GLY A 95 -1.58 -7.89 7.08
CA GLY A 95 -2.68 -6.95 6.88
C GLY A 95 -2.30 -5.86 5.90
N LEU A 96 -3.07 -5.70 4.83
CA LEU A 96 -2.96 -4.55 3.95
C LEU A 96 -3.60 -3.36 4.66
N GLN A 97 -2.79 -2.34 4.96
CA GLN A 97 -3.24 -1.18 5.71
C GLN A 97 -3.81 -0.08 4.84
N TRP A 98 -3.19 0.17 3.70
CA TRP A 98 -3.66 1.15 2.74
C TRP A 98 -3.06 0.84 1.37
N ILE A 99 -3.76 1.28 0.34
CA ILE A 99 -3.29 1.23 -1.04
C ILE A 99 -3.82 2.47 -1.76
N TRP A 100 -2.95 3.11 -2.51
CA TRP A 100 -3.27 4.35 -3.19
C TRP A 100 -2.59 4.41 -4.55
N PHE A 101 -3.32 4.82 -5.57
CA PHE A 101 -2.79 5.14 -6.89
C PHE A 101 -3.11 6.58 -7.23
N ALA A 102 -2.19 7.26 -7.91
CA ALA A 102 -2.44 8.61 -8.40
C ALA A 102 -3.67 8.59 -9.34
N PRO A 103 -4.54 9.61 -9.27
CA PRO A 103 -5.79 9.61 -10.04
C PRO A 103 -5.64 9.32 -11.53
N ALA A 104 -4.57 9.84 -12.16
CA ALA A 104 -4.31 9.62 -13.59
C ALA A 104 -4.01 8.15 -13.93
N HIS A 105 -3.68 7.32 -12.94
CA HIS A 105 -3.30 5.93 -13.13
C HIS A 105 -4.37 4.95 -12.63
N ARG A 106 -5.53 5.45 -12.27
CA ARG A 106 -6.68 4.63 -11.88
C ARG A 106 -7.43 4.16 -13.11
N ARG A 107 -8.10 3.02 -13.00
CA ARG A 107 -8.94 2.43 -14.06
C ARG A 107 -8.16 1.99 -15.31
N ALA A 108 -6.85 1.85 -15.21
CA ALA A 108 -5.99 1.38 -16.32
C ALA A 108 -5.55 -0.08 -16.14
N GLY A 109 -6.19 -0.82 -15.22
CA GLY A 109 -5.82 -2.21 -14.94
C GLY A 109 -4.56 -2.36 -14.11
N LEU A 110 -3.95 -1.26 -13.67
CA LEU A 110 -2.69 -1.30 -12.91
C LEU A 110 -2.88 -1.98 -11.56
N LEU A 111 -3.95 -1.66 -10.84
CA LEU A 111 -4.25 -2.29 -9.57
C LEU A 111 -4.40 -3.81 -9.73
N ALA A 112 -5.12 -4.27 -10.75
CA ALA A 112 -5.30 -5.70 -10.98
C ALA A 112 -3.96 -6.41 -11.22
N ARG A 113 -3.07 -5.81 -12.01
CA ARG A 113 -1.73 -6.39 -12.25
C ARG A 113 -0.88 -6.43 -10.97
N ARG A 114 -0.88 -5.35 -10.20
CA ARG A 114 -0.10 -5.29 -8.95
C ARG A 114 -0.71 -6.19 -7.88
N TRP A 115 -2.02 -6.35 -7.86
CA TRP A 115 -2.72 -7.22 -6.92
C TRP A 115 -2.26 -8.67 -7.04
N THR A 116 -2.08 -9.16 -8.26
CA THR A 116 -1.58 -10.50 -8.48
C THR A 116 -0.21 -10.71 -7.81
N ALA A 117 0.71 -9.75 -7.98
CA ALA A 117 2.03 -9.82 -7.37
C ALA A 117 1.95 -9.81 -5.83
N LEU A 118 1.06 -9.00 -5.25
CA LEU A 118 0.85 -8.97 -3.80
C LEU A 118 0.29 -10.29 -3.29
N ARG A 119 -0.67 -10.89 -4.00
CA ARG A 119 -1.24 -12.19 -3.62
C ARG A 119 -0.20 -13.31 -3.70
N GLU A 120 0.69 -13.27 -4.67
CA GLU A 120 1.79 -14.23 -4.77
C GLU A 120 2.77 -14.09 -3.61
N ARG A 121 3.06 -12.86 -3.18
CA ARG A 121 4.00 -12.60 -2.10
C ARG A 121 3.44 -12.94 -0.73
N PHE A 122 2.22 -12.52 -0.43
CA PHE A 122 1.63 -12.64 0.91
C PHE A 122 0.60 -13.76 1.04
N GLY A 123 0.25 -14.40 -0.05
CA GLY A 123 -0.81 -15.40 -0.05
C GLY A 123 -2.14 -14.76 0.28
N ARG A 124 -2.88 -15.37 1.21
CA ARG A 124 -4.16 -14.84 1.64
C ARG A 124 -3.97 -13.87 2.80
N PHE A 125 -3.86 -12.60 2.48
CA PHE A 125 -3.73 -11.55 3.49
C PHE A 125 -5.10 -10.96 3.84
N HIS A 126 -5.15 -10.22 4.96
CA HIS A 126 -6.35 -9.48 5.36
C HIS A 126 -6.27 -8.05 4.83
N ILE A 127 -7.42 -7.46 4.52
CA ILE A 127 -7.51 -6.04 4.14
C ILE A 127 -8.12 -5.31 5.32
N GLU A 128 -7.35 -4.37 5.90
CA GLU A 128 -7.80 -3.59 7.05
C GLU A 128 -8.68 -2.44 6.57
N GLY A 129 -9.78 -2.23 7.28
CA GLY A 129 -10.75 -1.23 6.88
C GLY A 129 -10.65 0.09 7.64
N PRO A 130 -11.49 1.02 7.28
CA PRO A 130 -12.56 0.95 6.27
C PRO A 130 -12.04 0.90 4.83
N VAL A 131 -12.83 0.32 3.94
CA VAL A 131 -12.48 0.12 2.53
C VAL A 131 -13.38 1.00 1.67
N SER A 132 -12.79 1.74 0.73
CA SER A 132 -13.54 2.63 -0.15
C SER A 132 -14.54 1.86 -1.03
N PRO A 133 -15.64 2.50 -1.47
CA PRO A 133 -16.58 1.85 -2.40
C PRO A 133 -15.92 1.34 -3.68
N ALA A 134 -14.97 2.10 -4.24
CA ALA A 134 -14.23 1.68 -5.42
C ALA A 134 -13.41 0.42 -5.18
N MET A 135 -12.74 0.33 -4.03
CA MET A 135 -11.98 -0.86 -3.65
C MET A 135 -12.91 -2.04 -3.40
N GLN A 136 -14.06 -1.83 -2.77
CA GLN A 136 -15.05 -2.89 -2.58
C GLN A 136 -15.53 -3.48 -3.92
N ARG A 137 -15.79 -2.62 -4.91
CA ARG A 137 -16.18 -3.07 -6.25
C ARG A 137 -15.07 -3.86 -6.94
N PHE A 138 -13.82 -3.39 -6.81
CA PHE A 138 -12.67 -4.10 -7.37
C PHE A 138 -12.55 -5.50 -6.74
N LEU A 139 -12.60 -5.59 -5.43
CA LEU A 139 -12.47 -6.86 -4.72
C LEU A 139 -13.60 -7.84 -5.07
N ALA A 140 -14.82 -7.35 -5.18
CA ALA A 140 -15.95 -8.18 -5.60
C ALA A 140 -15.73 -8.74 -7.01
N LYS A 141 -15.20 -7.92 -7.92
CA LYS A 141 -14.97 -8.32 -9.30
C LYS A 141 -13.91 -9.42 -9.43
N ILE A 142 -12.86 -9.36 -8.63
CA ILE A 142 -11.77 -10.35 -8.67
C ILE A 142 -11.97 -11.53 -7.72
N GLY A 143 -13.06 -11.53 -6.92
CA GLY A 143 -13.35 -12.62 -6.01
C GLY A 143 -12.61 -12.57 -4.67
N ASP A 144 -12.11 -11.41 -4.27
CA ASP A 144 -11.32 -11.25 -3.03
C ASP A 144 -12.03 -10.41 -1.96
N ALA A 145 -13.35 -10.24 -2.06
CA ALA A 145 -14.11 -9.47 -1.07
C ALA A 145 -14.03 -10.05 0.35
N ASP A 146 -13.81 -11.34 0.46
CA ASP A 146 -13.69 -12.03 1.75
C ASP A 146 -12.37 -11.74 2.49
N LEU A 147 -11.41 -11.07 1.84
CA LEU A 147 -10.19 -10.64 2.51
C LEU A 147 -10.42 -9.43 3.43
N ILE A 148 -11.56 -8.75 3.35
CA ILE A 148 -11.84 -7.57 4.15
C ILE A 148 -12.07 -7.98 5.61
N ALA A 149 -11.11 -7.63 6.46
CA ALA A 149 -11.10 -8.09 7.86
C ALA A 149 -12.22 -7.47 8.72
N TYR A 150 -12.54 -6.18 8.48
CA TYR A 150 -13.51 -5.50 9.33
C TYR A 150 -14.94 -6.04 9.21
N LYS A 151 -15.26 -6.69 8.09
CA LYS A 151 -16.57 -7.35 7.95
C LYS A 151 -16.79 -8.45 8.99
N ASN A 152 -15.71 -9.10 9.39
CA ASN A 152 -15.77 -10.13 10.40
C ASN A 152 -16.03 -9.54 11.79
N ILE A 153 -15.55 -8.33 12.03
CA ILE A 153 -15.77 -7.60 13.28
C ILE A 153 -17.22 -7.14 13.38
N ASP A 154 -17.77 -6.59 12.33
CA ASP A 154 -19.14 -6.08 12.29
C ASP A 154 -20.20 -7.17 12.40
N GLN A 155 -19.81 -8.40 12.21
CA GLN A 155 -20.69 -9.55 12.31
C GLN A 155 -20.71 -10.18 13.71
N ILE A 156 -19.90 -9.67 14.60
CA ILE A 156 -19.82 -10.10 16.00
C ILE A 156 -20.86 -9.32 16.86
#